data_b4430dc6d46e4870cf8caa2071664013
#
_entry.id   b4430dc6d46e4870cf8caa2071664013
#
_cell.length_a   1.000
_cell.length_b   1.000
_cell.length_c   1.000
_cell.angle_alpha   90.00
_cell.angle_beta   90.00
_cell.angle_gamma   90.00
#
_symmetry.space_group_name_H-M   'P 1'
#
loop_
_entity.id
_entity.type
_entity.pdbx_description
1 polymer ?
#
loop_
_entity_poly.entity_id
_entity_poly.type
_entity_poly.pdbx_seq_one_letter_code
_entity_poly.pdbx_strand_id
1 'polypeptide(L)' 'MIVIVNNSRIRIFSGARVGDAVLRWAVRNRLDIAKVSSLQVTDQWGHKLGNDAPLKENQMIRIINL' A
#
# COMPACT_ATOMS: atom_id res chain seq x y z
N MET A 1 -10.80 -6.61 4.97
CA MET A 1 -10.91 -5.42 4.10
C MET A 1 -10.07 -5.65 2.85
N ILE A 2 -10.51 -5.15 1.72
CA ILE A 2 -9.77 -5.24 0.46
C ILE A 2 -9.26 -3.84 0.13
N VAL A 3 -7.98 -3.74 -0.25
CA VAL A 3 -7.40 -2.53 -0.83
C VAL A 3 -6.71 -2.91 -2.13
N ILE A 4 -6.53 -1.95 -3.01
CA ILE A 4 -5.91 -2.17 -4.32
C ILE A 4 -4.57 -1.44 -4.34
N VAL A 5 -3.48 -2.21 -4.49
CA VAL A 5 -2.12 -1.70 -4.55
C VAL A 5 -1.56 -2.00 -5.93
N ASN A 6 -1.27 -0.97 -6.72
CA ASN A 6 -0.75 -1.13 -8.09
C ASN A 6 -1.59 -2.12 -8.90
N ASN A 7 -2.91 -1.95 -8.86
CA ASN A 7 -3.89 -2.78 -9.57
C ASN A 7 -4.05 -4.20 -9.02
N SER A 8 -3.38 -4.54 -7.91
CA SER A 8 -3.52 -5.84 -7.27
C SER A 8 -4.43 -5.72 -6.04
N ARG A 9 -5.41 -6.61 -5.96
CA ARG A 9 -6.31 -6.66 -4.80
C ARG A 9 -5.61 -7.35 -3.65
N ILE A 10 -5.51 -6.66 -2.53
CA ILE A 10 -4.85 -7.16 -1.33
C ILE A 10 -5.88 -7.26 -0.22
N ARG A 11 -5.98 -8.45 0.38
CA ARG A 11 -6.83 -8.64 1.56
C ARG A 11 -6.00 -8.31 2.80
N ILE A 12 -6.53 -7.44 3.64
CA ILE A 12 -5.83 -6.99 4.84
C ILE A 12 -6.84 -6.77 5.97
N PHE A 13 -6.34 -6.74 7.21
CA PHE A 13 -7.20 -6.56 8.37
C PHE A 13 -7.87 -5.18 8.37
N SER A 14 -9.07 -5.12 8.98
CA SER A 14 -9.78 -3.85 9.15
C SER A 14 -8.98 -2.95 10.08
N GLY A 15 -8.85 -1.67 9.70
CA GLY A 15 -8.04 -0.72 10.47
C GLY A 15 -6.59 -0.65 10.01
N ALA A 16 -6.22 -1.39 8.96
CA ALA A 16 -4.88 -1.32 8.41
C ALA A 16 -4.56 0.07 7.87
N ARG A 17 -3.29 0.40 7.87
CA ARG A 17 -2.78 1.68 7.35
C ARG A 17 -1.99 1.42 6.07
N VAL A 18 -1.64 2.52 5.39
CA VAL A 18 -0.91 2.44 4.12
C VAL A 18 0.34 1.57 4.24
N GLY A 19 1.13 1.77 5.29
CA GLY A 19 2.35 0.97 5.49
C GLY A 19 2.08 -0.52 5.60
N ASP A 20 0.97 -0.91 6.24
CA ASP A 20 0.59 -2.32 6.36
C ASP A 20 0.28 -2.92 4.99
N ALA A 21 -0.44 -2.18 4.16
CA ALA A 21 -0.81 -2.65 2.82
C ALA A 21 0.42 -2.76 1.92
N VAL A 22 1.31 -1.77 1.99
CA VAL A 22 2.54 -1.78 1.19
C VAL A 22 3.42 -2.97 1.59
N LEU A 23 3.56 -3.23 2.89
CA LEU A 23 4.34 -4.37 3.37
C LEU A 23 3.77 -5.68 2.87
N ARG A 24 2.46 -5.87 2.97
CA ARG A 24 1.81 -7.09 2.49
C ARG A 24 2.00 -7.27 0.99
N TRP A 25 1.84 -6.19 0.23
CA TRP A 25 2.06 -6.23 -1.21
C TRP A 25 3.51 -6.59 -1.54
N ALA A 26 4.47 -6.00 -0.82
CA ALA A 26 5.90 -6.26 -1.03
C ALA A 26 6.25 -7.72 -0.76
N VAL A 27 5.75 -8.29 0.34
CA VAL A 27 5.96 -9.69 0.67
C VAL A 27 5.39 -10.59 -0.43
N ARG A 28 4.17 -10.29 -0.87
CA ARG A 28 3.50 -11.07 -1.91
C ARG A 28 4.26 -11.03 -3.24
N ASN A 29 4.91 -9.91 -3.54
CA ASN A 29 5.66 -9.73 -4.78
C ASN A 29 7.15 -10.03 -4.62
N ARG A 30 7.54 -10.56 -3.47
CA ARG A 30 8.93 -10.98 -3.17
C ARG A 30 9.92 -9.83 -3.25
N LEU A 31 9.50 -8.64 -2.88
CA LEU A 31 10.40 -7.50 -2.78
C LEU A 31 11.20 -7.57 -1.48
N ASP A 32 12.37 -6.94 -1.50
CA ASP A 32 13.21 -6.82 -0.32
C ASP A 32 12.50 -5.94 0.72
N ILE A 33 12.18 -6.52 1.88
CA ILE A 33 11.47 -5.83 2.95
C ILE A 33 12.25 -4.60 3.42
N ALA A 34 13.58 -4.64 3.35
CA ALA A 34 14.40 -3.51 3.75
C ALA A 34 14.15 -2.26 2.89
N LYS A 35 13.61 -2.43 1.70
CA LYS A 35 13.31 -1.31 0.79
C LYS A 35 11.91 -0.74 0.98
N VAL A 36 11.06 -1.39 1.76
CA VAL A 36 9.66 -0.99 1.90
C VAL A 36 9.53 0.42 2.46
N SER A 37 10.37 0.78 3.43
CA SER A 37 10.30 2.10 4.06
C SER A 37 10.67 3.25 3.12
N SER A 38 11.37 2.96 2.02
CA SER A 38 11.75 3.98 1.03
C SER A 38 10.73 4.12 -0.09
N LEU A 39 9.71 3.28 -0.12
CA LEU A 39 8.68 3.34 -1.16
C LEU A 39 7.77 4.54 -0.95
N GLN A 40 7.47 5.23 -2.03
CA GLN A 40 6.56 6.38 -2.01
C GLN A 40 5.20 5.95 -2.51
N VAL A 41 4.17 6.33 -1.76
CA VAL A 41 2.80 5.91 -2.02
C VAL A 41 1.92 7.12 -2.28
N THR A 42 1.06 7.01 -3.27
CA THR A 42 0.05 8.03 -3.55
C THR A 42 -1.34 7.39 -3.58
N ASP A 43 -2.37 8.23 -3.51
CA ASP A 43 -3.72 7.79 -3.79
C ASP A 43 -3.95 7.73 -5.31
N GLN A 44 -5.20 7.43 -5.72
CA GLN A 44 -5.53 7.32 -7.13
C GLN A 44 -5.46 8.65 -7.88
N TRP A 45 -5.42 9.77 -7.15
CA TRP A 45 -5.32 11.12 -7.75
C TRP A 45 -3.91 11.70 -7.68
N GLY A 46 -2.94 10.92 -7.22
CA GLY A 46 -1.55 11.35 -7.14
C GLY A 46 -1.15 12.08 -5.88
N HIS A 47 -2.02 12.18 -4.89
CA HIS A 47 -1.69 12.81 -3.62
C HIS A 47 -0.83 11.87 -2.78
N LYS A 48 0.26 12.37 -2.23
CA LYS A 48 1.14 11.56 -1.39
C LYS A 48 0.44 11.10 -0.12
N LEU A 49 0.68 9.85 0.24
CA LEU A 49 0.15 9.25 1.45
C LEU A 49 1.31 8.84 2.36
N GLY A 50 1.19 9.20 3.64
CA GLY A 50 2.13 8.70 4.63
C GLY A 50 1.82 7.26 5.01
N ASN A 51 2.81 6.57 5.58
CA ASN A 51 2.62 5.19 6.02
C ASN A 51 1.55 5.04 7.11
N ASP A 52 1.29 6.12 7.85
CA ASP A 52 0.29 6.13 8.92
C ASP A 52 -1.11 6.41 8.43
N ALA A 53 -1.30 6.77 7.17
CA ALA A 53 -2.61 7.13 6.65
C ALA A 53 -3.55 5.93 6.73
N PRO A 54 -4.79 6.15 7.21
CA PRO A 54 -5.75 5.06 7.31
C PRO A 54 -6.26 4.66 5.93
N LEU A 55 -6.69 3.40 5.82
CA LEU A 55 -7.23 2.87 4.59
C LEU A 55 -8.71 2.56 4.75
N LYS A 56 -9.44 2.67 3.65
CA LYS A 56 -10.85 2.33 3.56
C LYS A 56 -11.04 1.13 2.65
N GLU A 57 -12.19 0.47 2.78
CA GLU A 57 -12.55 -0.64 1.92
C GLU A 57 -12.49 -0.23 0.45
N ASN A 58 -11.83 -1.03 -0.36
CA ASN A 58 -11.66 -0.84 -1.81
C ASN A 58 -10.85 0.39 -2.19
N GLN A 59 -10.12 0.98 -1.25
CA GLN A 59 -9.27 2.12 -1.55
C GLN A 59 -8.12 1.71 -2.48
N MET A 60 -7.82 2.57 -3.46
CA MET A 60 -6.72 2.36 -4.40
C MET A 60 -5.52 3.20 -3.98
N ILE A 61 -4.37 2.56 -3.92
CA ILE A 61 -3.10 3.25 -3.69
C ILE A 61 -2.08 2.82 -4.73
N ARG A 62 -1.10 3.67 -4.97
CA ARG A 62 -0.05 3.42 -5.96
C ARG A 62 1.32 3.62 -5.33
N ILE A 63 2.23 2.71 -5.64
CA ILE A 63 3.63 2.84 -5.28
C ILE A 63 4.35 3.36 -6.53
N ILE A 64 4.92 4.56 -6.43
CA ILE A 64 5.37 5.32 -7.60
C ILE A 64 6.87 5.20 -7.87
N ASN A 65 7.66 4.69 -6.94
CA ASN A 65 9.12 4.62 -7.10
C ASN A 65 9.65 3.20 -7.06
N LEU A 66 8.95 2.32 -7.73
CA LEU A 66 9.41 0.93 -7.86
C LEU A 66 10.58 0.80 -8.81
#